data_4bbfc08019c3f252e240e91b8f023b4a
#
_entry.id   4bbfc08019c3f252e240e91b8f023b4a
#
_cell.length_a   1.000
_cell.length_b   1.000
_cell.length_c   1.000
_cell.angle_alpha   90.00
_cell.angle_beta   90.00
_cell.angle_gamma   90.00
#
_symmetry.space_group_name_H-M   'P 1'
#
loop_
_entity.id
_entity.type
_entity.pdbx_description
1 polymer ?
#
loop_
_entity_poly.entity_id
_entity_poly.type
_entity_poly.pdbx_seq_one_letter_code
_entity_poly.pdbx_strand_id
1 'polypeptide(L)'
;MPLIAEAAEESPYSVQVETIGQSRAGRDLYGITAGDGPVSVSLIAGAHADEPVGPETLRTLLLAMSEQSAAMDALLSACTLSIIPHINPDGEERNRPWMEDWPSLQTYLKRRVREKPGEDLEFGFPGMRPENRAVSSFLRARGPFHLHLSLHGMGLSAGFFLLIERRWGFRTTELQSSFLQLADSHGLALHDHNRKGEKGFFYLGAGFNTTPEGTAMRTFFDSKGDPAMARRFHMSSMEFVRSLGGGPLCLVTELPLFVMGKEEKGTPENPETYLACRTALEDAILSGDGSVEQVEEQFQIRPMLLPTAVSIQLAVIEEGVRTVSEALPA
;
A
#
# COMPACT_ATOMS: atom_id res chain seq x y z
N MET A 1 2.01 15.10 12.33
CA MET A 1 2.06 16.23 11.34
C MET A 1 2.88 17.43 11.81
N PRO A 2 2.78 17.97 13.05
CA PRO A 2 3.68 19.07 13.46
C PRO A 2 5.16 18.74 13.22
N LEU A 3 5.61 17.55 13.61
CA LEU A 3 6.99 17.08 13.39
C LEU A 3 7.42 17.05 11.92
N ILE A 4 6.51 16.72 11.01
CA ILE A 4 6.83 16.70 9.56
C ILE A 4 6.93 18.12 9.01
N ALA A 5 6.09 19.05 9.47
CA ALA A 5 6.17 20.44 9.05
C ALA A 5 7.48 21.09 9.58
N GLU A 6 7.83 20.82 10.82
CA GLU A 6 9.10 21.25 11.43
C GLU A 6 10.30 20.64 10.69
N ALA A 7 10.29 19.33 10.43
CA ALA A 7 11.34 18.65 9.65
C ALA A 7 11.47 19.21 8.22
N ALA A 8 10.37 19.65 7.61
CA ALA A 8 10.41 20.26 6.28
C ALA A 8 11.01 21.68 6.31
N GLU A 9 10.74 22.45 7.35
CA GLU A 9 11.33 23.80 7.54
C GLU A 9 12.85 23.73 7.80
N GLU A 10 13.31 22.69 8.49
CA GLU A 10 14.73 22.45 8.80
C GLU A 10 15.47 21.70 7.69
N SER A 11 14.75 21.20 6.68
CA SER A 11 15.33 20.35 5.62
C SER A 11 16.38 21.09 4.78
N PRO A 12 17.55 20.48 4.53
CA PRO A 12 18.52 20.98 3.56
C PRO A 12 18.04 20.86 2.10
N TYR A 13 16.91 20.20 1.88
CA TYR A 13 16.31 19.97 0.56
C TYR A 13 15.13 20.91 0.32
N SER A 14 14.74 21.06 -0.95
CA SER A 14 13.50 21.75 -1.30
C SER A 14 12.31 20.88 -0.94
N VAL A 15 11.73 21.10 0.23
CA VAL A 15 10.53 20.40 0.71
C VAL A 15 9.42 21.42 0.94
N GLN A 16 8.26 21.20 0.31
CA GLN A 16 7.08 22.06 0.47
C GLN A 16 5.94 21.22 1.05
N VAL A 17 5.37 21.69 2.16
CA VAL A 17 4.20 21.09 2.82
C VAL A 17 3.02 22.01 2.67
N GLU A 18 1.91 21.49 2.19
CA GLU A 18 0.67 22.24 2.03
C GLU A 18 -0.54 21.48 2.58
N THR A 19 -1.49 22.19 3.18
CA THR A 19 -2.80 21.62 3.50
C THR A 19 -3.63 21.62 2.21
N ILE A 20 -3.94 20.44 1.70
CA ILE A 20 -4.67 20.24 0.44
C ILE A 20 -6.18 20.14 0.62
N GLY A 21 -6.65 19.99 1.85
CA GLY A 21 -8.06 19.88 2.20
C GLY A 21 -8.26 19.31 3.59
N GLN A 22 -9.47 18.85 3.85
CA GLN A 22 -9.85 18.23 5.12
C GLN A 22 -10.59 16.90 4.88
N SER A 23 -10.41 15.98 5.82
CA SER A 23 -11.16 14.74 5.88
C SER A 23 -12.63 14.97 6.22
N ARG A 24 -13.43 13.92 6.14
CA ARG A 24 -14.85 13.97 6.50
C ARG A 24 -15.09 14.43 7.93
N ALA A 25 -14.17 14.15 8.87
CA ALA A 25 -14.24 14.59 10.26
C ALA A 25 -13.50 15.92 10.53
N GLY A 26 -13.04 16.62 9.48
CA GLY A 26 -12.41 17.94 9.59
C GLY A 26 -10.92 17.89 9.96
N ARG A 27 -10.23 16.74 9.81
CA ARG A 27 -8.78 16.64 9.97
C ARG A 27 -8.08 17.10 8.71
N ASP A 28 -7.02 17.88 8.86
CA ASP A 28 -6.25 18.37 7.72
C ASP A 28 -5.60 17.22 6.93
N LEU A 29 -5.64 17.36 5.61
CA LEU A 29 -4.96 16.50 4.65
C LEU A 29 -3.77 17.27 4.09
N TYR A 30 -2.63 16.59 4.04
CA TYR A 30 -1.39 17.22 3.63
C TYR A 30 -0.90 16.62 2.31
N GLY A 31 -0.41 17.50 1.45
CA GLY A 31 0.38 17.17 0.27
C GLY A 31 1.79 17.71 0.44
N ILE A 32 2.79 16.92 0.07
CA ILE A 32 4.19 17.31 0.17
C ILE A 32 4.84 17.16 -1.21
N THR A 33 5.65 18.15 -1.58
CA THR A 33 6.51 18.08 -2.78
C THR A 33 7.95 18.15 -2.33
N ALA A 34 8.81 17.25 -2.83
CA ALA A 34 10.24 17.23 -2.49
C ALA A 34 11.08 16.80 -3.71
N GLY A 35 12.30 17.36 -3.79
CA GLY A 35 13.23 17.09 -4.89
C GLY A 35 12.94 17.89 -6.16
N ASP A 36 13.86 17.83 -7.12
CA ASP A 36 13.81 18.56 -8.38
C ASP A 36 14.31 17.71 -9.59
N GLY A 37 14.47 16.40 -9.36
CA GLY A 37 14.90 15.47 -10.40
C GLY A 37 13.85 15.24 -11.49
N PRO A 38 14.26 14.70 -12.65
CA PRO A 38 13.43 14.60 -13.86
C PRO A 38 12.31 13.53 -13.75
N VAL A 39 12.44 12.57 -12.85
CA VAL A 39 11.43 11.51 -12.68
C VAL A 39 10.30 12.00 -11.77
N SER A 40 9.12 12.21 -12.32
CA SER A 40 7.94 12.62 -11.55
C SER A 40 7.29 11.39 -10.87
N VAL A 41 7.20 11.42 -9.55
CA VAL A 41 6.72 10.31 -8.71
C VAL A 41 5.57 10.74 -7.83
N SER A 42 4.53 9.93 -7.73
CA SER A 42 3.47 10.10 -6.73
C SER A 42 3.44 8.94 -5.74
N LEU A 43 3.39 9.26 -4.46
CA LEU A 43 3.32 8.31 -3.33
C LEU A 43 2.07 8.59 -2.52
N ILE A 44 1.25 7.57 -2.31
CA ILE A 44 0.05 7.66 -1.46
C ILE A 44 0.10 6.55 -0.40
N ALA A 45 -0.31 6.86 0.83
CA ALA A 45 -0.46 5.88 1.89
C ALA A 45 -1.77 6.05 2.67
N GLY A 46 -2.18 4.98 3.36
CA GLY A 46 -3.32 5.00 4.28
C GLY A 46 -4.69 4.97 3.59
N ALA A 47 -4.80 4.41 2.38
CA ALA A 47 -6.09 4.27 1.70
C ALA A 47 -7.06 3.34 2.47
N HIS A 48 -6.52 2.31 3.10
CA HIS A 48 -7.25 1.47 4.04
C HIS A 48 -6.94 1.83 5.48
N ALA A 49 -7.98 1.91 6.31
CA ALA A 49 -7.90 2.42 7.67
C ALA A 49 -7.03 1.59 8.62
N ASP A 50 -6.93 0.30 8.38
CA ASP A 50 -6.23 -0.69 9.22
C ASP A 50 -4.84 -1.07 8.71
N GLU A 51 -4.24 -0.25 7.82
CA GLU A 51 -2.94 -0.49 7.20
C GLU A 51 -1.92 0.62 7.55
N PRO A 52 -1.28 0.57 8.74
CA PRO A 52 -0.41 1.65 9.21
C PRO A 52 0.98 1.68 8.57
N VAL A 53 1.41 0.61 7.90
CA VAL A 53 2.79 0.48 7.37
C VAL A 53 3.11 1.58 6.35
N GLY A 54 2.22 1.81 5.38
CA GLY A 54 2.41 2.83 4.36
C GLY A 54 2.56 4.25 4.94
N PRO A 55 1.63 4.72 5.79
CA PRO A 55 1.77 5.99 6.50
C PRO A 55 3.07 6.12 7.27
N GLU A 56 3.50 5.06 7.97
CA GLU A 56 4.76 5.07 8.72
C GLU A 56 5.99 5.13 7.81
N THR A 57 5.93 4.45 6.67
CA THR A 57 6.99 4.53 5.64
C THR A 57 7.14 5.96 5.12
N LEU A 58 6.05 6.61 4.74
CA LEU A 58 6.12 8.00 4.25
C LEU A 58 6.49 8.98 5.36
N ARG A 59 6.07 8.75 6.60
CA ARG A 59 6.53 9.54 7.76
C ARG A 59 8.05 9.40 7.94
N THR A 60 8.57 8.18 7.89
CA THR A 60 10.01 7.91 8.00
C THR A 60 10.79 8.57 6.86
N LEU A 61 10.31 8.47 5.63
CA LEU A 61 10.92 9.12 4.47
C LEU A 61 10.98 10.66 4.65
N LEU A 62 9.89 11.27 5.09
CA LEU A 62 9.81 12.72 5.30
C LEU A 62 10.72 13.20 6.45
N LEU A 63 10.80 12.43 7.54
CA LEU A 63 11.73 12.74 8.63
C LEU A 63 13.19 12.58 8.20
N ALA A 64 13.51 11.60 7.36
CA ALA A 64 14.86 11.43 6.82
C ALA A 64 15.30 12.62 5.94
N MET A 65 14.38 13.40 5.39
CA MET A 65 14.69 14.60 4.63
C MET A 65 15.13 15.80 5.51
N SER A 66 15.04 15.73 6.84
CA SER A 66 15.57 16.75 7.74
C SER A 66 17.10 16.70 7.87
N GLU A 67 17.73 15.60 7.47
CA GLU A 67 19.16 15.41 7.54
C GLU A 67 19.75 15.14 6.15
N GLN A 68 20.89 15.76 5.85
CA GLN A 68 21.58 15.50 4.61
C GLN A 68 22.22 14.10 4.61
N SER A 69 21.96 13.33 3.54
CA SER A 69 22.57 12.02 3.35
C SER A 69 22.77 11.70 1.87
N ALA A 70 23.79 10.89 1.56
CA ALA A 70 24.05 10.49 0.18
C ALA A 70 22.87 9.76 -0.49
N ALA A 71 22.11 8.97 0.28
CA ALA A 71 20.93 8.28 -0.23
C ALA A 71 19.82 9.27 -0.58
N MET A 72 19.58 10.28 0.28
CA MET A 72 18.58 11.30 0.04
C MET A 72 18.99 12.25 -1.09
N ASP A 73 20.27 12.63 -1.17
CA ASP A 73 20.83 13.39 -2.28
C ASP A 73 20.59 12.65 -3.62
N ALA A 74 20.87 11.34 -3.66
CA ALA A 74 20.65 10.51 -4.85
C ALA A 74 19.15 10.43 -5.23
N LEU A 75 18.27 10.17 -4.27
CA LEU A 75 16.84 10.06 -4.51
C LEU A 75 16.24 11.38 -5.02
N LEU A 76 16.48 12.49 -4.33
CA LEU A 76 15.86 13.77 -4.63
C LEU A 76 16.45 14.46 -5.86
N SER A 77 17.68 14.14 -6.25
CA SER A 77 18.24 14.54 -7.55
C SER A 77 17.75 13.68 -8.73
N ALA A 78 17.33 12.45 -8.46
CA ALA A 78 16.78 11.57 -9.50
C ALA A 78 15.29 11.85 -9.76
N CYS A 79 14.53 12.30 -8.74
CA CYS A 79 13.09 12.44 -8.88
C CYS A 79 12.51 13.67 -8.17
N THR A 80 11.32 14.05 -8.62
CA THR A 80 10.42 14.98 -7.92
C THR A 80 9.28 14.18 -7.33
N LEU A 81 9.19 14.17 -6.01
CA LEU A 81 8.19 13.44 -5.24
C LEU A 81 6.94 14.30 -4.99
N SER A 82 5.77 13.72 -5.20
CA SER A 82 4.45 14.25 -4.78
C SER A 82 3.85 13.26 -3.79
N ILE A 83 3.85 13.59 -2.51
CA ILE A 83 3.58 12.66 -1.40
C ILE A 83 2.27 13.01 -0.70
N ILE A 84 1.41 12.02 -0.54
CA ILE A 84 0.25 12.05 0.36
C ILE A 84 0.55 11.08 1.52
N PRO A 85 1.05 11.57 2.66
CA PRO A 85 1.53 10.71 3.75
C PRO A 85 0.41 9.89 4.38
N HIS A 86 -0.81 10.42 4.37
CA HIS A 86 -1.99 9.71 4.88
C HIS A 86 -3.28 10.26 4.26
N ILE A 87 -3.95 9.47 3.42
CA ILE A 87 -5.23 9.89 2.81
C ILE A 87 -6.43 9.70 3.75
N ASN A 88 -6.36 8.83 4.78
CA ASN A 88 -7.47 8.45 5.67
C ASN A 88 -7.18 8.68 7.17
N PRO A 89 -6.93 9.93 7.60
CA PRO A 89 -6.62 10.20 9.01
C PRO A 89 -7.79 9.87 9.96
N ASP A 90 -9.03 9.87 9.47
CA ASP A 90 -10.19 9.47 10.26
C ASP A 90 -10.21 7.97 10.52
N GLY A 91 -9.74 7.19 9.56
CA GLY A 91 -9.58 5.73 9.68
C GLY A 91 -8.48 5.36 10.66
N GLU A 92 -7.33 6.04 10.59
CA GLU A 92 -6.23 5.86 11.54
C GLU A 92 -6.68 6.07 12.98
N GLU A 93 -7.38 7.17 13.25
CA GLU A 93 -7.88 7.49 14.59
C GLU A 93 -8.77 6.38 15.17
N ARG A 94 -9.63 5.80 14.33
CA ARG A 94 -10.49 4.68 14.75
C ARG A 94 -9.72 3.39 15.04
N ASN A 95 -8.55 3.22 14.44
CA ASN A 95 -7.69 2.05 14.61
C ASN A 95 -6.65 2.21 15.72
N ARG A 96 -6.48 3.41 16.28
CA ARG A 96 -5.55 3.69 17.39
C ARG A 96 -5.63 2.69 18.54
N PRO A 97 -6.84 2.25 19.01
CA PRO A 97 -6.92 1.34 20.16
C PRO A 97 -6.24 -0.01 19.99
N TRP A 98 -6.12 -0.54 18.78
CA TRP A 98 -5.36 -1.77 18.57
C TRP A 98 -3.88 -1.49 18.24
N MET A 99 -3.60 -0.35 17.61
CA MET A 99 -2.23 0.08 17.33
C MET A 99 -1.44 0.32 18.63
N GLU A 100 -2.08 0.87 19.66
CA GLU A 100 -1.48 1.07 20.99
C GLU A 100 -1.25 -0.26 21.74
N ASP A 101 -1.96 -1.32 21.39
CA ASP A 101 -1.81 -2.68 21.95
C ASP A 101 -1.00 -3.62 21.01
N TRP A 102 -0.26 -3.04 20.09
CA TRP A 102 0.62 -3.79 19.21
C TRP A 102 1.69 -4.56 20.00
N PRO A 103 2.00 -5.85 19.70
CA PRO A 103 1.61 -6.61 18.52
C PRO A 103 0.50 -7.68 18.72
N SER A 104 -0.53 -7.43 19.50
CA SER A 104 -1.59 -8.39 19.78
C SER A 104 -2.47 -8.69 18.55
N LEU A 105 -2.35 -9.91 17.99
CA LEU A 105 -3.23 -10.38 16.91
C LEU A 105 -4.70 -10.40 17.35
N GLN A 106 -4.96 -10.86 18.58
CA GLN A 106 -6.32 -10.91 19.11
C GLN A 106 -6.95 -9.51 19.18
N THR A 107 -6.21 -8.51 19.66
CA THR A 107 -6.70 -7.13 19.73
C THR A 107 -6.91 -6.55 18.35
N TYR A 108 -5.99 -6.76 17.41
CA TYR A 108 -6.16 -6.37 16.00
C TYR A 108 -7.44 -6.97 15.42
N LEU A 109 -7.62 -8.27 15.49
CA LEU A 109 -8.78 -8.95 14.91
C LEU A 109 -10.12 -8.47 15.50
N LYS A 110 -10.14 -8.18 16.82
CA LYS A 110 -11.35 -7.73 17.52
C LYS A 110 -11.67 -6.25 17.34
N ARG A 111 -10.66 -5.39 17.14
CA ARG A 111 -10.82 -3.94 17.20
C ARG A 111 -10.54 -3.21 15.90
N ARG A 112 -9.98 -3.90 14.88
CA ARG A 112 -9.70 -3.27 13.60
C ARG A 112 -10.98 -2.72 12.96
N VAL A 113 -10.87 -1.55 12.40
CA VAL A 113 -11.94 -0.89 11.65
C VAL A 113 -11.47 -0.72 10.22
N ARG A 114 -12.11 -1.41 9.29
CA ARG A 114 -11.87 -1.31 7.85
C ARG A 114 -13.12 -0.83 7.15
N GLU A 115 -12.96 -0.04 6.10
CA GLU A 115 -14.04 0.38 5.24
C GLU A 115 -14.67 -0.83 4.54
N LYS A 116 -15.97 -0.76 4.33
CA LYS A 116 -16.69 -1.77 3.54
C LYS A 116 -16.27 -1.69 2.07
N PRO A 117 -16.37 -2.79 1.32
CA PRO A 117 -16.11 -2.78 -0.13
C PRO A 117 -16.87 -1.64 -0.83
N GLY A 118 -16.16 -0.88 -1.66
CA GLY A 118 -16.70 0.29 -2.37
C GLY A 118 -16.99 1.51 -1.48
N GLU A 119 -16.46 1.54 -0.26
CA GLU A 119 -16.45 2.69 0.64
C GLU A 119 -15.03 3.11 1.02
N ASP A 120 -14.02 2.32 0.64
CA ASP A 120 -12.61 2.64 0.85
C ASP A 120 -12.11 3.72 -0.10
N LEU A 121 -11.04 4.40 0.34
CA LEU A 121 -10.50 5.53 -0.40
C LEU A 121 -9.69 5.10 -1.64
N GLU A 122 -9.21 3.85 -1.69
CA GLU A 122 -8.47 3.36 -2.85
C GLU A 122 -9.34 3.34 -4.11
N PHE A 123 -10.61 2.93 -4.00
CA PHE A 123 -11.56 2.91 -5.11
C PHE A 123 -12.53 4.10 -5.10
N GLY A 124 -12.09 5.24 -4.59
CA GLY A 124 -12.90 6.46 -4.47
C GLY A 124 -12.53 7.59 -5.43
N PHE A 125 -11.60 7.40 -6.33
CA PHE A 125 -11.12 8.47 -7.22
C PHE A 125 -12.06 8.73 -8.41
N PRO A 126 -12.20 10.02 -8.86
CA PRO A 126 -11.51 11.19 -8.31
C PRO A 126 -12.22 11.88 -7.15
N GLY A 127 -13.41 11.48 -6.71
CA GLY A 127 -14.16 12.38 -5.87
C GLY A 127 -15.26 11.79 -4.99
N MET A 128 -15.20 10.52 -4.64
CA MET A 128 -16.20 9.87 -3.78
C MET A 128 -16.31 10.55 -2.42
N ARG A 129 -15.17 10.85 -1.79
CA ARG A 129 -15.08 11.51 -0.48
C ARG A 129 -14.33 12.85 -0.60
N PRO A 130 -14.41 13.74 0.43
CA PRO A 130 -13.58 14.95 0.48
C PRO A 130 -12.10 14.66 0.29
N GLU A 131 -11.60 13.59 0.94
CA GLU A 131 -10.24 13.10 0.85
C GLU A 131 -9.83 12.80 -0.60
N ASN A 132 -10.64 12.03 -1.32
CA ASN A 132 -10.38 11.73 -2.73
C ASN A 132 -10.35 13.00 -3.60
N ARG A 133 -11.24 13.97 -3.34
CA ARG A 133 -11.27 15.24 -4.09
C ARG A 133 -10.00 16.06 -3.86
N ALA A 134 -9.57 16.18 -2.60
CA ALA A 134 -8.37 16.91 -2.22
C ALA A 134 -7.13 16.30 -2.87
N VAL A 135 -6.94 14.98 -2.72
CA VAL A 135 -5.81 14.25 -3.30
C VAL A 135 -5.84 14.28 -4.82
N SER A 136 -7.01 14.12 -5.46
CA SER A 136 -7.13 14.20 -6.91
C SER A 136 -6.75 15.58 -7.45
N SER A 137 -7.10 16.65 -6.75
CA SER A 137 -6.73 18.02 -7.15
C SER A 137 -5.22 18.23 -7.04
N PHE A 138 -4.61 17.77 -5.93
CA PHE A 138 -3.17 17.83 -5.70
C PHE A 138 -2.38 17.07 -6.79
N LEU A 139 -2.77 15.84 -7.09
CA LEU A 139 -2.09 15.01 -8.09
C LEU A 139 -2.30 15.55 -9.51
N ARG A 140 -3.51 16.04 -9.84
CA ARG A 140 -3.78 16.61 -11.17
C ARG A 140 -2.93 17.84 -11.47
N ALA A 141 -2.63 18.64 -10.45
CA ALA A 141 -1.77 19.83 -10.60
C ALA A 141 -0.29 19.48 -10.83
N ARG A 142 0.14 18.24 -10.54
CA ARG A 142 1.54 17.78 -10.57
C ARG A 142 1.84 16.70 -11.61
N GLY A 143 0.81 16.03 -12.12
CA GLY A 143 0.95 15.03 -13.19
C GLY A 143 1.28 15.66 -14.55
N PRO A 144 1.63 14.86 -15.56
CA PRO A 144 1.66 13.40 -15.50
C PRO A 144 2.85 12.86 -14.70
N PHE A 145 2.71 11.62 -14.22
CA PHE A 145 3.73 10.94 -13.44
C PHE A 145 4.41 9.83 -14.26
N HIS A 146 5.67 9.52 -13.93
CA HIS A 146 6.40 8.36 -14.44
C HIS A 146 6.20 7.13 -13.54
N LEU A 147 6.06 7.37 -12.24
CA LEU A 147 5.87 6.33 -11.22
C LEU A 147 4.74 6.73 -10.27
N HIS A 148 3.91 5.76 -9.90
CA HIS A 148 2.93 5.89 -8.83
C HIS A 148 3.01 4.69 -7.90
N LEU A 149 3.13 4.92 -6.60
CA LEU A 149 3.01 3.88 -5.58
C LEU A 149 1.85 4.18 -4.64
N SER A 150 0.98 3.19 -4.47
CA SER A 150 0.04 3.13 -3.36
C SER A 150 0.59 2.18 -2.32
N LEU A 151 0.96 2.73 -1.14
CA LEU A 151 1.61 1.96 -0.08
C LEU A 151 0.56 1.33 0.82
N HIS A 152 0.35 0.06 0.60
CA HIS A 152 -0.59 -0.77 1.33
C HIS A 152 0.09 -1.74 2.28
N GLY A 153 -0.72 -2.28 3.16
CA GLY A 153 -0.43 -3.44 3.98
C GLY A 153 -1.60 -4.40 3.98
N MET A 154 -1.49 -5.46 4.72
CA MET A 154 -2.58 -6.41 4.94
C MET A 154 -2.51 -7.00 6.35
N GLY A 155 -3.63 -7.50 6.88
CA GLY A 155 -3.66 -8.02 8.24
C GLY A 155 -2.79 -9.25 8.43
N LEU A 156 -3.01 -10.28 7.62
CA LEU A 156 -2.31 -11.57 7.70
C LEU A 156 -2.07 -12.13 6.31
N SER A 157 -0.87 -12.66 6.08
CA SER A 157 -0.56 -13.48 4.90
C SER A 157 0.57 -14.47 5.15
N ALA A 158 0.83 -15.34 4.17
CA ALA A 158 2.00 -16.22 4.19
C ALA A 158 3.32 -15.46 4.00
N GLY A 159 3.26 -14.26 3.43
CA GLY A 159 4.40 -13.40 3.17
C GLY A 159 3.95 -12.10 2.54
N PHE A 160 4.85 -11.34 1.97
CA PHE A 160 4.49 -10.11 1.30
C PHE A 160 4.45 -10.28 -0.23
N PHE A 161 3.78 -9.36 -0.91
CA PHE A 161 3.68 -9.37 -2.36
C PHE A 161 3.58 -7.95 -2.93
N LEU A 162 3.81 -7.86 -4.23
CA LEU A 162 3.81 -6.63 -4.99
C LEU A 162 2.78 -6.72 -6.11
N LEU A 163 1.97 -5.68 -6.26
CA LEU A 163 1.08 -5.53 -7.40
C LEU A 163 1.72 -4.58 -8.42
N ILE A 164 1.73 -5.00 -9.68
CA ILE A 164 2.40 -4.29 -10.77
C ILE A 164 1.35 -3.93 -11.84
N GLU A 165 1.36 -2.74 -12.34
CA GLU A 165 0.49 -2.33 -13.43
C GLU A 165 0.67 -3.26 -14.65
N ARG A 166 -0.44 -3.73 -15.19
CA ARG A 166 -0.48 -4.82 -16.17
C ARG A 166 0.42 -4.58 -17.41
N ARG A 167 0.50 -3.34 -17.90
CA ARG A 167 1.31 -3.00 -19.08
C ARG A 167 2.81 -3.01 -18.81
N TRP A 168 3.19 -2.99 -17.53
CA TRP A 168 4.56 -3.02 -17.06
C TRP A 168 5.04 -4.43 -16.66
N GLY A 169 4.16 -5.41 -16.53
CA GLY A 169 4.47 -6.72 -15.98
C GLY A 169 5.71 -7.40 -16.61
N PHE A 170 5.87 -7.30 -17.93
CA PHE A 170 7.04 -7.86 -18.63
C PHE A 170 8.25 -6.91 -18.71
N ARG A 171 8.11 -5.68 -18.25
CA ARG A 171 9.16 -4.64 -18.27
C ARG A 171 9.79 -4.44 -16.90
N THR A 172 9.39 -5.21 -15.91
CA THR A 172 9.78 -5.09 -14.49
C THR A 172 10.52 -6.32 -13.97
N THR A 173 11.20 -7.07 -14.86
CA THR A 173 11.90 -8.31 -14.48
C THR A 173 13.00 -8.04 -13.44
N GLU A 174 13.76 -6.95 -13.59
CA GLU A 174 14.80 -6.58 -12.64
C GLU A 174 14.22 -6.14 -11.30
N LEU A 175 13.17 -5.31 -11.31
CA LEU A 175 12.43 -4.94 -10.11
C LEU A 175 11.89 -6.18 -9.38
N GLN A 176 11.31 -7.14 -10.13
CA GLN A 176 10.85 -8.40 -9.53
C GLN A 176 12.01 -9.19 -8.91
N SER A 177 13.15 -9.27 -9.60
CA SER A 177 14.35 -9.95 -9.07
C SER A 177 14.89 -9.26 -7.81
N SER A 178 14.95 -7.94 -7.78
CA SER A 178 15.36 -7.17 -6.60
C SER A 178 14.39 -7.38 -5.43
N PHE A 179 13.09 -7.45 -5.71
CA PHE A 179 12.08 -7.72 -4.71
C PHE A 179 12.20 -9.14 -4.10
N LEU A 180 12.53 -10.15 -4.91
CA LEU A 180 12.81 -11.50 -4.43
C LEU A 180 14.04 -11.55 -3.53
N GLN A 181 15.11 -10.87 -3.91
CA GLN A 181 16.33 -10.76 -3.08
C GLN A 181 16.06 -10.03 -1.77
N LEU A 182 15.23 -8.99 -1.80
CA LEU A 182 14.80 -8.26 -0.61
C LEU A 182 14.02 -9.17 0.35
N ALA A 183 13.10 -10.00 -0.17
CA ALA A 183 12.38 -11.00 0.62
C ALA A 183 13.35 -11.95 1.32
N ASP A 184 14.27 -12.53 0.57
CA ASP A 184 15.27 -13.47 1.06
C ASP A 184 16.17 -12.85 2.14
N SER A 185 16.66 -11.63 1.91
CA SER A 185 17.52 -10.90 2.86
C SER A 185 16.86 -10.64 4.21
N HIS A 186 15.54 -10.52 4.25
CA HIS A 186 14.76 -10.37 5.47
C HIS A 186 14.21 -11.69 6.03
N GLY A 187 14.51 -12.82 5.40
CA GLY A 187 13.99 -14.14 5.79
C GLY A 187 12.45 -14.20 5.71
N LEU A 188 11.86 -13.51 4.74
CA LEU A 188 10.42 -13.42 4.54
C LEU A 188 9.99 -14.28 3.35
N ALA A 189 8.90 -15.02 3.53
CA ALA A 189 8.24 -15.71 2.44
C ALA A 189 7.51 -14.71 1.52
N LEU A 190 7.16 -15.15 0.33
CA LEU A 190 6.26 -14.47 -0.57
C LEU A 190 4.84 -15.00 -0.39
N HIS A 191 3.85 -14.12 -0.52
CA HIS A 191 2.45 -14.54 -0.60
C HIS A 191 2.15 -15.02 -2.02
N ASP A 192 2.18 -16.33 -2.22
CA ASP A 192 1.97 -16.96 -3.53
C ASP A 192 0.51 -17.39 -3.66
N HIS A 193 -0.33 -16.52 -4.24
CA HIS A 193 -1.75 -16.77 -4.42
C HIS A 193 -2.23 -16.31 -5.80
N ASN A 194 -2.50 -17.28 -6.67
CA ASN A 194 -3.10 -17.05 -7.98
C ASN A 194 -4.63 -16.95 -7.87
N ARG A 195 -5.16 -15.75 -7.85
CA ARG A 195 -6.60 -15.46 -7.77
C ARG A 195 -7.33 -15.62 -9.10
N LYS A 196 -6.70 -16.14 -10.14
CA LYS A 196 -7.28 -16.43 -11.46
C LYS A 196 -7.96 -15.22 -12.12
N GLY A 197 -7.43 -14.04 -11.88
CA GLY A 197 -8.00 -12.79 -12.40
C GLY A 197 -9.21 -12.28 -11.63
N GLU A 198 -9.60 -12.90 -10.52
CA GLU A 198 -10.70 -12.39 -9.68
C GLU A 198 -10.42 -10.94 -9.27
N LYS A 199 -11.40 -10.07 -9.46
CA LYS A 199 -11.30 -8.64 -9.16
C LYS A 199 -10.15 -7.91 -9.85
N GLY A 200 -9.61 -8.47 -10.93
CA GLY A 200 -8.49 -7.87 -11.67
C GLY A 200 -7.10 -8.29 -11.20
N PHE A 201 -7.00 -9.20 -10.23
CA PHE A 201 -5.72 -9.76 -9.79
C PHE A 201 -5.28 -10.89 -10.73
N PHE A 202 -4.50 -10.56 -11.76
CA PHE A 202 -3.88 -11.53 -12.66
C PHE A 202 -2.51 -11.90 -12.12
N TYR A 203 -2.25 -13.20 -12.04
CA TYR A 203 -1.02 -13.75 -11.52
C TYR A 203 0.15 -13.52 -12.49
N LEU A 204 1.25 -12.99 -12.00
CA LEU A 204 2.49 -12.74 -12.74
C LEU A 204 3.62 -13.69 -12.31
N GLY A 205 3.51 -14.29 -11.14
CA GLY A 205 4.49 -15.17 -10.53
C GLY A 205 4.36 -15.18 -9.02
N ALA A 206 5.14 -16.01 -8.33
CA ALA A 206 5.17 -16.06 -6.87
C ALA A 206 5.47 -14.68 -6.28
N GLY A 207 4.55 -14.15 -5.45
CA GLY A 207 4.64 -12.82 -4.87
C GLY A 207 4.25 -11.66 -5.79
N PHE A 208 3.76 -11.93 -7.01
CA PHE A 208 3.42 -10.87 -7.96
C PHE A 208 2.06 -11.07 -8.61
N ASN A 209 1.23 -10.02 -8.56
CA ASN A 209 -0.04 -9.96 -9.28
C ASN A 209 -0.18 -8.58 -9.95
N THR A 210 -1.17 -8.44 -10.84
CA THR A 210 -1.48 -7.12 -11.40
C THR A 210 -2.28 -6.28 -10.42
N THR A 211 -2.17 -4.94 -10.53
CA THR A 211 -2.99 -4.01 -9.76
C THR A 211 -4.47 -4.17 -10.09
N PRO A 212 -5.37 -4.20 -9.09
CA PRO A 212 -6.80 -4.24 -9.32
C PRO A 212 -7.31 -2.92 -9.88
N GLU A 213 -8.38 -3.01 -10.67
CA GLU A 213 -9.05 -1.85 -11.28
C GLU A 213 -10.51 -1.78 -10.83
N GLY A 214 -11.04 -0.57 -10.67
CA GLY A 214 -12.44 -0.34 -10.34
C GLY A 214 -13.40 -0.98 -11.36
N THR A 215 -12.99 -1.03 -12.64
CA THR A 215 -13.75 -1.73 -13.69
C THR A 215 -13.82 -3.23 -13.42
N ALA A 216 -12.72 -3.86 -13.02
CA ALA A 216 -12.69 -5.28 -12.68
C ALA A 216 -13.53 -5.57 -11.41
N MET A 217 -13.48 -4.68 -10.42
CA MET A 217 -14.35 -4.75 -9.23
C MET A 217 -15.83 -4.71 -9.64
N ARG A 218 -16.23 -3.75 -10.48
CA ARG A 218 -17.61 -3.64 -10.96
C ARG A 218 -18.06 -4.91 -11.68
N THR A 219 -17.25 -5.39 -12.63
CA THR A 219 -17.54 -6.62 -13.38
C THR A 219 -17.69 -7.83 -12.45
N PHE A 220 -16.85 -7.93 -11.41
CA PHE A 220 -16.96 -9.02 -10.44
C PHE A 220 -18.30 -9.00 -9.69
N PHE A 221 -18.70 -7.86 -9.12
CA PHE A 221 -19.95 -7.78 -8.37
C PHE A 221 -21.19 -7.89 -9.26
N ASP A 222 -21.16 -7.35 -10.49
CA ASP A 222 -22.24 -7.56 -11.48
C ASP A 222 -22.38 -9.05 -11.81
N SER A 223 -21.30 -9.79 -11.99
CA SER A 223 -21.31 -11.23 -12.25
C SER A 223 -21.85 -12.06 -11.08
N LYS A 224 -21.78 -11.51 -9.86
CA LYS A 224 -22.36 -12.11 -8.64
C LYS A 224 -23.81 -11.71 -8.40
N GLY A 225 -24.41 -10.92 -9.30
CA GLY A 225 -25.79 -10.46 -9.19
C GLY A 225 -25.98 -9.30 -8.19
N ASP A 226 -24.90 -8.58 -7.85
CA ASP A 226 -24.94 -7.41 -6.97
C ASP A 226 -24.54 -6.11 -7.69
N PRO A 227 -25.40 -5.59 -8.58
CA PRO A 227 -25.14 -4.34 -9.30
C PRO A 227 -25.16 -3.12 -8.36
N ALA A 228 -25.77 -3.23 -7.18
CA ALA A 228 -25.74 -2.15 -6.20
C ALA A 228 -24.34 -1.98 -5.61
N MET A 229 -23.67 -3.06 -5.28
CA MET A 229 -22.28 -3.06 -4.84
C MET A 229 -21.35 -2.64 -5.98
N ALA A 230 -21.54 -3.14 -7.19
CA ALA A 230 -20.72 -2.77 -8.35
C ALA A 230 -20.66 -1.25 -8.55
N ARG A 231 -21.78 -0.54 -8.46
CA ARG A 231 -21.85 0.93 -8.61
C ARG A 231 -21.07 1.73 -7.56
N ARG A 232 -20.66 1.13 -6.45
CA ARG A 232 -19.87 1.81 -5.41
C ARG A 232 -18.40 1.95 -5.76
N PHE A 233 -17.88 1.11 -6.66
CA PHE A 233 -16.48 1.17 -7.07
C PHE A 233 -16.25 2.23 -8.13
N HIS A 234 -15.42 3.21 -7.80
CA HIS A 234 -14.91 4.22 -8.72
C HIS A 234 -13.57 3.79 -9.29
N MET A 235 -12.78 4.71 -9.84
CA MET A 235 -11.40 4.42 -10.21
C MET A 235 -10.56 4.18 -8.97
N SER A 236 -9.57 3.29 -9.08
CA SER A 236 -8.49 3.21 -8.09
C SER A 236 -7.54 4.41 -8.23
N SER A 237 -6.64 4.60 -7.24
CA SER A 237 -5.58 5.62 -7.31
C SER A 237 -4.72 5.43 -8.56
N MET A 238 -4.37 4.17 -8.91
CA MET A 238 -3.60 3.82 -10.09
C MET A 238 -4.34 4.18 -11.39
N GLU A 239 -5.64 3.85 -11.49
CA GLU A 239 -6.44 4.24 -12.67
C GLU A 239 -6.52 5.75 -12.82
N PHE A 240 -6.70 6.47 -11.70
CA PHE A 240 -6.75 7.92 -11.70
C PHE A 240 -5.43 8.52 -12.18
N VAL A 241 -4.29 8.11 -11.62
CA VAL A 241 -2.97 8.61 -12.02
C VAL A 241 -2.68 8.28 -13.49
N ARG A 242 -3.00 7.08 -13.96
CA ARG A 242 -2.90 6.74 -15.40
C ARG A 242 -3.77 7.65 -16.28
N SER A 243 -4.92 8.07 -15.81
CA SER A 243 -5.81 8.97 -16.58
C SER A 243 -5.23 10.37 -16.77
N LEU A 244 -4.22 10.76 -16.00
CA LEU A 244 -3.49 12.02 -16.16
C LEU A 244 -2.47 11.98 -17.32
N GLY A 245 -2.23 10.81 -17.91
CA GLY A 245 -1.29 10.60 -19.02
C GLY A 245 0.06 10.05 -18.59
N GLY A 246 1.04 10.04 -19.52
CA GLY A 246 2.42 9.63 -19.26
C GLY A 246 2.67 8.11 -19.21
N GLY A 247 1.64 7.27 -19.06
CA GLY A 247 1.78 5.82 -19.00
C GLY A 247 2.60 5.33 -17.80
N PRO A 248 2.34 5.80 -16.56
CA PRO A 248 3.17 5.55 -15.40
C PRO A 248 3.30 4.06 -15.08
N LEU A 249 4.43 3.66 -14.50
CA LEU A 249 4.51 2.44 -13.72
C LEU A 249 3.68 2.65 -12.45
N CYS A 250 2.67 1.81 -12.22
CA CYS A 250 1.92 1.81 -10.97
C CYS A 250 2.25 0.55 -10.17
N LEU A 251 2.64 0.74 -8.91
CA LEU A 251 2.98 -0.33 -7.97
C LEU A 251 2.09 -0.21 -6.72
N VAL A 252 1.73 -1.36 -6.16
CA VAL A 252 1.09 -1.44 -4.84
C VAL A 252 1.86 -2.44 -3.99
N THR A 253 2.37 -1.99 -2.85
CA THR A 253 3.00 -2.89 -1.88
C THR A 253 1.92 -3.49 -0.98
N GLU A 254 2.06 -4.77 -0.64
CA GLU A 254 1.15 -5.46 0.27
C GLU A 254 1.98 -6.17 1.35
N LEU A 255 2.21 -5.46 2.44
CA LEU A 255 3.02 -5.96 3.56
C LEU A 255 2.12 -6.42 4.71
N PRO A 256 2.24 -7.67 5.19
CA PRO A 256 1.41 -8.15 6.27
C PRO A 256 1.81 -7.56 7.62
N LEU A 257 0.82 -7.29 8.46
CA LEU A 257 1.04 -6.99 9.88
C LEU A 257 1.45 -8.25 10.65
N PHE A 258 0.87 -9.39 10.25
CA PHE A 258 1.18 -10.70 10.82
C PHE A 258 1.54 -11.67 9.72
N VAL A 259 2.63 -12.39 9.91
CA VAL A 259 3.16 -13.37 8.95
C VAL A 259 2.92 -14.77 9.47
N MET A 260 2.37 -15.63 8.64
CA MET A 260 2.26 -17.05 8.92
C MET A 260 3.63 -17.71 8.70
N GLY A 261 4.14 -18.41 9.73
CA GLY A 261 5.44 -19.09 9.67
C GLY A 261 5.35 -20.53 9.18
N LYS A 262 4.14 -21.10 9.12
CA LYS A 262 3.93 -22.46 8.67
C LYS A 262 4.05 -22.56 7.15
N GLU A 263 4.80 -23.55 6.67
CA GLU A 263 5.01 -23.81 5.26
C GLU A 263 3.70 -24.01 4.50
N GLU A 264 3.59 -23.40 3.32
CA GLU A 264 2.44 -23.58 2.43
C GLU A 264 2.46 -24.97 1.80
N LYS A 265 1.34 -25.69 1.86
CA LYS A 265 1.19 -27.05 1.32
C LYS A 265 0.39 -27.11 0.03
N GLY A 266 -0.29 -26.04 -0.31
CA GLY A 266 -1.13 -25.98 -1.48
C GLY A 266 -0.37 -25.59 -2.74
N THR A 267 -1.15 -25.24 -3.77
CA THR A 267 -0.66 -24.61 -5.00
C THR A 267 -1.01 -23.12 -4.98
N PRO A 268 -0.41 -22.31 -5.85
CA PRO A 268 -0.81 -20.92 -5.99
C PRO A 268 -2.32 -20.71 -6.21
N GLU A 269 -2.97 -21.63 -6.94
CA GLU A 269 -4.43 -21.60 -7.19
C GLU A 269 -5.27 -22.02 -5.98
N ASN A 270 -4.66 -22.72 -5.02
CA ASN A 270 -5.31 -23.20 -3.80
C ASN A 270 -4.27 -23.28 -2.65
N PRO A 271 -3.88 -22.13 -2.05
CA PRO A 271 -2.92 -22.10 -0.94
C PRO A 271 -3.57 -22.65 0.34
N GLU A 272 -3.51 -23.97 0.52
CA GLU A 272 -4.26 -24.71 1.53
C GLU A 272 -3.97 -24.27 2.96
N THR A 273 -2.68 -24.08 3.29
CA THR A 273 -2.28 -23.68 4.65
C THR A 273 -2.77 -22.26 4.97
N TYR A 274 -2.65 -21.34 4.02
CA TYR A 274 -3.13 -19.96 4.19
C TYR A 274 -4.67 -19.91 4.33
N LEU A 275 -5.40 -20.64 3.48
CA LEU A 275 -6.85 -20.69 3.54
C LEU A 275 -7.35 -21.32 4.84
N ALA A 276 -6.71 -22.42 5.29
CA ALA A 276 -7.03 -23.05 6.57
C ALA A 276 -6.77 -22.11 7.76
N CYS A 277 -5.65 -21.36 7.74
CA CYS A 277 -5.35 -20.38 8.78
C CYS A 277 -6.42 -19.29 8.85
N ARG A 278 -6.83 -18.74 7.71
CA ARG A 278 -7.89 -17.72 7.66
C ARG A 278 -9.21 -18.23 8.23
N THR A 279 -9.63 -19.42 7.81
CA THR A 279 -10.87 -20.04 8.33
C THR A 279 -10.79 -20.25 9.84
N ALA A 280 -9.67 -20.79 10.35
CA ALA A 280 -9.48 -20.99 11.78
C ALA A 280 -9.54 -19.68 12.58
N LEU A 281 -8.98 -18.58 12.07
CA LEU A 281 -9.08 -17.27 12.71
C LEU A 281 -10.50 -16.71 12.67
N GLU A 282 -11.22 -16.86 11.57
CA GLU A 282 -12.63 -16.45 11.46
C GLU A 282 -13.51 -17.20 12.49
N ASP A 283 -13.31 -18.51 12.62
CA ASP A 283 -14.01 -19.35 13.61
C ASP A 283 -13.64 -18.95 15.05
N ALA A 284 -12.35 -18.71 15.32
CA ALA A 284 -11.88 -18.27 16.63
C ALA A 284 -12.45 -16.91 17.07
N ILE A 285 -12.65 -15.98 16.14
CA ILE A 285 -13.29 -14.70 16.43
C ILE A 285 -14.78 -14.90 16.75
N LEU A 286 -15.46 -15.75 15.98
CA LEU A 286 -16.89 -16.00 16.13
C LEU A 286 -17.21 -16.76 17.44
N SER A 287 -16.36 -17.70 17.85
CA SER A 287 -16.55 -18.46 19.10
C SER A 287 -16.33 -17.61 20.35
N GLY A 288 -15.43 -16.62 20.27
CA GLY A 288 -15.15 -15.69 21.37
C GLY A 288 -14.43 -16.32 22.58
N ASP A 289 -13.98 -17.56 22.49
CA ASP A 289 -13.46 -18.40 23.59
C ASP A 289 -11.95 -18.36 23.81
N GLY A 290 -11.24 -17.41 23.18
CA GLY A 290 -9.79 -17.27 23.33
C GLY A 290 -8.96 -18.18 22.42
N SER A 291 -9.58 -18.85 21.45
CA SER A 291 -8.91 -19.77 20.52
C SER A 291 -7.96 -19.11 19.51
N VAL A 292 -7.87 -17.78 19.48
CA VAL A 292 -6.91 -17.06 18.60
C VAL A 292 -5.47 -17.46 18.91
N GLU A 293 -5.09 -17.55 20.19
CA GLU A 293 -3.74 -17.96 20.63
C GLU A 293 -3.38 -19.38 20.14
N GLN A 294 -4.36 -20.30 20.14
CA GLN A 294 -4.15 -21.65 19.61
C GLN A 294 -3.92 -21.64 18.10
N VAL A 295 -4.59 -20.75 17.37
CA VAL A 295 -4.38 -20.58 15.93
C VAL A 295 -3.02 -19.94 15.65
N GLU A 296 -2.60 -18.96 16.48
CA GLU A 296 -1.24 -18.37 16.40
C GLU A 296 -0.16 -19.45 16.53
N GLU A 297 -0.26 -20.31 17.54
CA GLU A 297 0.66 -21.44 17.72
C GLU A 297 0.60 -22.43 16.56
N GLN A 298 -0.61 -22.85 16.16
CA GLN A 298 -0.82 -23.85 15.10
C GLN A 298 -0.22 -23.42 13.76
N PHE A 299 -0.33 -22.15 13.39
CA PHE A 299 0.15 -21.61 12.13
C PHE A 299 1.44 -20.80 12.27
N GLN A 300 2.05 -20.78 13.46
CA GLN A 300 3.28 -20.04 13.76
C GLN A 300 3.18 -18.57 13.35
N ILE A 301 2.05 -17.95 13.66
CA ILE A 301 1.80 -16.55 13.30
C ILE A 301 2.69 -15.66 14.15
N ARG A 302 3.36 -14.72 13.53
CA ARG A 302 4.22 -13.74 14.19
C ARG A 302 3.99 -12.34 13.65
N PRO A 303 4.12 -11.29 14.48
CA PRO A 303 4.06 -9.93 14.00
C PRO A 303 5.24 -9.62 13.07
N MET A 304 5.01 -8.84 12.03
CA MET A 304 6.08 -8.25 11.25
C MET A 304 6.64 -7.04 12.01
N LEU A 305 7.95 -6.94 12.10
CA LEU A 305 8.57 -5.76 12.70
C LEU A 305 8.36 -4.54 11.81
N LEU A 306 7.80 -3.48 12.37
CA LEU A 306 7.49 -2.27 11.62
C LEU A 306 8.72 -1.67 10.91
N PRO A 307 9.93 -1.60 11.52
CA PRO A 307 11.12 -1.15 10.82
C PRO A 307 11.48 -1.99 9.59
N THR A 308 11.27 -3.31 9.64
CA THR A 308 11.47 -4.21 8.50
C THR A 308 10.48 -3.89 7.38
N ALA A 309 9.20 -3.73 7.71
CA ALA A 309 8.18 -3.38 6.73
C ALA A 309 8.45 -2.02 6.06
N VAL A 310 8.83 -1.02 6.84
CA VAL A 310 9.24 0.32 6.35
C VAL A 310 10.45 0.21 5.41
N SER A 311 11.51 -0.52 5.81
CA SER A 311 12.70 -0.73 4.99
C SER A 311 12.36 -1.37 3.63
N ILE A 312 11.46 -2.34 3.61
CA ILE A 312 11.02 -2.99 2.38
C ILE A 312 10.27 -2.00 1.47
N GLN A 313 9.34 -1.21 2.01
CA GLN A 313 8.62 -0.23 1.19
C GLN A 313 9.53 0.87 0.66
N LEU A 314 10.50 1.34 1.44
CA LEU A 314 11.49 2.32 0.97
C LEU A 314 12.33 1.74 -0.18
N ALA A 315 12.79 0.50 -0.07
CA ALA A 315 13.53 -0.16 -1.13
C ALA A 315 12.68 -0.33 -2.41
N VAL A 316 11.38 -0.61 -2.29
CA VAL A 316 10.47 -0.68 -3.46
C VAL A 316 10.30 0.70 -4.11
N ILE A 317 10.27 1.79 -3.33
CA ILE A 317 10.22 3.16 -3.88
C ILE A 317 11.49 3.44 -4.69
N GLU A 318 12.67 3.20 -4.14
CA GLU A 318 13.96 3.40 -4.81
C GLU A 318 14.07 2.57 -6.09
N GLU A 319 13.70 1.30 -6.02
CA GLU A 319 13.71 0.38 -7.15
C GLU A 319 12.72 0.78 -8.25
N GLY A 320 11.55 1.28 -7.86
CA GLY A 320 10.57 1.85 -8.79
C GLY A 320 11.12 3.07 -9.53
N VAL A 321 11.78 3.99 -8.82
CA VAL A 321 12.44 5.16 -9.42
C VAL A 321 13.54 4.72 -10.39
N ARG A 322 14.38 3.76 -10.02
CA ARG A 322 15.42 3.21 -10.90
C ARG A 322 14.80 2.62 -12.18
N THR A 323 13.78 1.77 -12.03
CA THR A 323 13.11 1.10 -13.15
C THR A 323 12.55 2.10 -14.17
N VAL A 324 11.91 3.18 -13.73
CA VAL A 324 11.36 4.17 -14.67
C VAL A 324 12.45 5.08 -15.23
N SER A 325 13.50 5.39 -14.47
CA SER A 325 14.65 6.18 -14.95
C SER A 325 15.33 5.51 -16.14
N GLU A 326 15.55 4.20 -16.06
CA GLU A 326 16.13 3.39 -17.14
C GLU A 326 15.22 3.27 -18.38
N ALA A 327 13.92 3.43 -18.19
CA ALA A 327 12.94 3.38 -19.29
C ALA A 327 12.71 4.72 -20.00
N LEU A 328 13.22 5.82 -19.44
CA LEU A 328 13.11 7.14 -20.06
C LEU A 328 14.12 7.24 -21.21
N PRO A 329 13.72 7.87 -22.34
CA PRO A 329 14.68 8.17 -23.40
C PRO A 329 15.75 9.15 -22.89
N ALA A 330 17.01 8.88 -23.26
CA ALA A 330 18.16 9.72 -22.95
C ALA A 330 18.05 11.11 -23.58
#